data_171d0ded4b2245d209304d1980f5b61e
#
_entry.id   171d0ded4b2245d209304d1980f5b61e
#
_cell.length_a   1.000
_cell.length_b   1.000
_cell.length_c   1.000
_cell.angle_alpha   90.00
_cell.angle_beta   90.00
_cell.angle_gamma   90.00
#
_symmetry.space_group_name_H-M   'P 1'
#
loop_
_entity.id
_entity.type
_entity.pdbx_description
1 polymer ?
#
loop_
_entity_poly.entity_id
_entity_poly.type
_entity_poly.pdbx_seq_one_letter_code
_entity_poly.pdbx_strand_id
1 'polypeptide(L)'
;MSVNSKYICIWFLVLLFACNTYASMAQSKDKGLGLKTVVIDPGHGGKDPGAPGQTSATSEKHIVLAISKLFGEKIKEAHPDVNVIYTRSTDKFLGLHDRAMVARKNDADLFISIHCNSSTNKSAYGSSVHILGQRSDRKGNTTDYFERNMSVAQRENEVIVLEEGYETKYTHF
;
A
#
# COMPACT_ATOMS: atom_id res chain seq x y z
N MET A 1 -8.27 -67.08 6.31
CA MET A 1 -7.25 -66.31 7.05
C MET A 1 -7.96 -65.32 7.96
N SER A 2 -7.93 -65.59 9.26
CA SER A 2 -8.57 -64.69 10.25
C SER A 2 -7.65 -63.50 10.56
N VAL A 3 -8.05 -62.30 10.16
CA VAL A 3 -7.32 -61.10 10.50
C VAL A 3 -7.48 -60.85 11.98
N ASN A 4 -6.35 -60.80 12.69
CA ASN A 4 -6.33 -60.69 14.16
C ASN A 4 -6.89 -59.34 14.57
N SER A 5 -7.99 -59.29 15.32
CA SER A 5 -8.73 -58.12 15.78
C SER A 5 -7.82 -57.02 16.39
N LYS A 6 -6.70 -57.41 16.99
CA LYS A 6 -5.71 -56.46 17.58
C LYS A 6 -5.05 -55.56 16.52
N TYR A 7 -4.81 -56.09 15.31
CA TYR A 7 -4.19 -55.27 14.23
C TYR A 7 -5.20 -54.33 13.60
N ILE A 8 -6.48 -54.69 13.57
CA ILE A 8 -7.54 -53.78 13.07
C ILE A 8 -7.64 -52.53 13.96
N CYS A 9 -7.59 -52.67 15.29
CA CYS A 9 -7.61 -51.54 16.22
C CYS A 9 -6.38 -50.64 16.07
N ILE A 10 -5.19 -51.22 15.85
CA ILE A 10 -3.96 -50.44 15.65
C ILE A 10 -4.04 -49.62 14.36
N TRP A 11 -4.50 -50.22 13.27
CA TRP A 11 -4.67 -49.50 11.98
C TRP A 11 -5.73 -48.38 12.09
N PHE A 12 -6.80 -48.60 12.85
CA PHE A 12 -7.82 -47.56 13.10
C PHE A 12 -7.26 -46.38 13.91
N LEU A 13 -6.43 -46.65 14.91
CA LEU A 13 -5.74 -45.61 15.70
C LEU A 13 -4.72 -44.82 14.87
N VAL A 14 -3.96 -45.49 13.99
CA VAL A 14 -3.01 -44.81 13.09
C VAL A 14 -3.74 -43.94 12.07
N LEU A 15 -4.87 -44.41 11.51
CA LEU A 15 -5.70 -43.64 10.59
C LEU A 15 -6.33 -42.39 11.29
N LEU A 16 -6.82 -42.53 12.54
CA LEU A 16 -7.35 -41.44 13.32
C LEU A 16 -6.25 -40.42 13.65
N PHE A 17 -5.05 -40.85 13.96
CA PHE A 17 -3.93 -39.94 14.24
C PHE A 17 -3.46 -39.22 12.96
N ALA A 18 -3.38 -39.90 11.81
CA ALA A 18 -3.08 -39.30 10.52
C ALA A 18 -4.14 -38.28 10.11
N CYS A 19 -5.43 -38.59 10.33
CA CYS A 19 -6.53 -37.69 10.00
C CYS A 19 -6.48 -36.39 10.86
N ASN A 20 -6.10 -36.47 12.14
CA ASN A 20 -5.94 -35.29 13.01
C ASN A 20 -4.72 -34.46 12.60
N THR A 21 -3.62 -35.05 12.15
CA THR A 21 -2.46 -34.30 11.66
C THR A 21 -2.75 -33.59 10.35
N TYR A 22 -3.49 -34.22 9.42
CA TYR A 22 -3.95 -33.57 8.18
C TYR A 22 -4.93 -32.41 8.45
N ALA A 23 -5.85 -32.57 9.39
CA ALA A 23 -6.79 -31.52 9.78
C ALA A 23 -6.05 -30.33 10.43
N SER A 24 -4.99 -30.59 11.22
CA SER A 24 -4.18 -29.55 11.84
C SER A 24 -3.31 -28.79 10.83
N MET A 25 -2.83 -29.44 9.79
CA MET A 25 -2.09 -28.78 8.70
C MET A 25 -2.99 -27.96 7.76
N ALA A 26 -4.25 -28.38 7.60
CA ALA A 26 -5.23 -27.61 6.80
C ALA A 26 -5.74 -26.36 7.52
N GLN A 27 -5.45 -26.18 8.79
CA GLN A 27 -5.88 -25.06 9.64
C GLN A 27 -4.78 -24.03 9.92
N SER A 28 -3.73 -24.01 9.11
CA SER A 28 -2.95 -22.80 8.90
C SER A 28 -3.82 -21.83 8.09
N LYS A 29 -4.86 -21.32 8.73
CA LYS A 29 -5.49 -20.07 8.31
C LYS A 29 -4.37 -19.06 8.27
N ASP A 30 -4.00 -18.68 7.05
CA ASP A 30 -3.21 -17.50 6.80
C ASP A 30 -3.80 -16.43 7.74
N LYS A 31 -3.05 -16.05 8.77
CA LYS A 31 -3.46 -14.93 9.62
C LYS A 31 -3.29 -13.75 8.70
N GLY A 32 -4.37 -13.42 7.99
CA GLY A 32 -4.38 -12.30 7.07
C GLY A 32 -3.66 -11.12 7.72
N LEU A 33 -3.08 -10.26 6.94
CA LEU A 33 -2.27 -9.11 7.38
C LEU A 33 -2.91 -8.28 8.52
N GLY A 34 -4.11 -8.64 8.94
CA GLY A 34 -4.92 -7.91 9.91
C GLY A 34 -5.46 -6.60 9.35
N LEU A 35 -5.08 -6.25 8.11
CA LEU A 35 -5.58 -5.08 7.39
C LEU A 35 -6.97 -5.37 6.85
N LYS A 36 -7.91 -4.48 7.11
CA LYS A 36 -9.29 -4.56 6.60
C LYS A 36 -9.51 -3.59 5.44
N THR A 37 -8.94 -2.40 5.54
CA THR A 37 -9.12 -1.34 4.56
C THR A 37 -7.77 -0.74 4.19
N VAL A 38 -7.47 -0.75 2.89
CA VAL A 38 -6.30 -0.11 2.30
C VAL A 38 -6.76 1.00 1.35
N VAL A 39 -6.29 2.21 1.58
CA VAL A 39 -6.48 3.32 0.65
C VAL A 39 -5.24 3.47 -0.22
N ILE A 40 -5.44 3.41 -1.53
CA ILE A 40 -4.42 3.69 -2.54
C ILE A 40 -4.64 5.10 -3.06
N ASP A 41 -3.59 5.91 -3.01
CA ASP A 41 -3.60 7.29 -3.46
C ASP A 41 -2.73 7.46 -4.71
N PRO A 42 -3.32 7.43 -5.91
CA PRO A 42 -2.59 7.84 -7.11
C PRO A 42 -2.26 9.33 -7.02
N GLY A 43 -0.99 9.70 -6.91
CA GLY A 43 -0.57 11.10 -6.83
C GLY A 43 -1.05 11.96 -8.00
N HIS A 44 -1.07 13.28 -7.83
CA HIS A 44 -1.47 14.24 -8.87
C HIS A 44 -2.89 14.05 -9.42
N GLY A 45 -3.17 14.53 -10.63
CA GLY A 45 -4.46 14.37 -11.30
C GLY A 45 -5.11 15.68 -11.74
N GLY A 46 -5.92 15.63 -12.79
CA GLY A 46 -6.60 16.79 -13.36
C GLY A 46 -5.61 17.89 -13.77
N LYS A 47 -5.70 19.07 -13.16
CA LYS A 47 -4.83 20.23 -13.40
C LYS A 47 -3.39 20.08 -12.90
N ASP A 48 -3.12 19.07 -12.09
CA ASP A 48 -1.78 18.74 -11.62
C ASP A 48 -1.21 17.54 -12.41
N PRO A 49 -0.28 17.77 -13.35
CA PRO A 49 0.28 16.71 -14.17
C PRO A 49 1.33 15.85 -13.43
N GLY A 50 1.90 16.34 -12.33
CA GLY A 50 3.12 15.79 -11.74
C GLY A 50 4.33 15.97 -12.64
N ALA A 51 5.31 15.08 -12.54
CA ALA A 51 6.48 15.12 -13.40
C ALA A 51 6.09 14.97 -14.87
N PRO A 52 6.66 15.82 -15.77
CA PRO A 52 6.37 15.77 -17.19
C PRO A 52 6.92 14.49 -17.83
N GLY A 53 6.11 13.82 -18.62
CA GLY A 53 6.55 12.73 -19.49
C GLY A 53 6.98 13.23 -20.87
N GLN A 54 7.34 12.31 -21.75
CA GLN A 54 7.65 12.64 -23.16
C GLN A 54 6.41 13.14 -23.92
N THR A 55 5.23 12.74 -23.49
CA THR A 55 3.93 13.17 -24.01
C THR A 55 2.99 13.46 -22.85
N SER A 56 1.88 14.15 -23.11
CA SER A 56 0.85 14.36 -22.07
C SER A 56 0.30 13.05 -21.50
N ALA A 57 0.20 12.01 -22.33
CA ALA A 57 -0.25 10.68 -21.89
C ALA A 57 0.75 9.95 -20.99
N THR A 58 2.02 10.36 -21.00
CA THR A 58 3.09 9.80 -20.15
C THR A 58 3.47 10.70 -18.99
N SER A 59 2.68 11.73 -18.67
CA SER A 59 2.83 12.50 -17.43
C SER A 59 2.57 11.62 -16.22
N GLU A 60 3.19 11.96 -15.12
CA GLU A 60 3.15 11.19 -13.87
C GLU A 60 1.73 10.81 -13.46
N LYS A 61 0.78 11.75 -13.50
CA LYS A 61 -0.62 11.51 -13.12
C LYS A 61 -1.28 10.32 -13.82
N HIS A 62 -0.92 10.05 -15.07
CA HIS A 62 -1.47 8.92 -15.84
C HIS A 62 -0.76 7.60 -15.48
N ILE A 63 0.54 7.65 -15.33
CA ILE A 63 1.37 6.49 -14.98
C ILE A 63 0.97 5.98 -13.58
N VAL A 64 0.94 6.87 -12.59
CA VAL A 64 0.61 6.47 -11.21
C VAL A 64 -0.83 5.98 -11.10
N LEU A 65 -1.77 6.53 -11.88
CA LEU A 65 -3.14 6.02 -11.91
C LEU A 65 -3.20 4.59 -12.45
N ALA A 66 -2.47 4.29 -13.52
CA ALA A 66 -2.41 2.95 -14.09
C ALA A 66 -1.76 1.95 -13.12
N ILE A 67 -0.62 2.31 -12.53
CA ILE A 67 0.08 1.50 -11.54
C ILE A 67 -0.82 1.24 -10.33
N SER A 68 -1.47 2.27 -9.81
CA SER A 68 -2.36 2.16 -8.65
C SER A 68 -3.51 1.18 -8.88
N LYS A 69 -4.11 1.19 -10.06
CA LYS A 69 -5.18 0.25 -10.42
C LYS A 69 -4.67 -1.19 -10.44
N LEU A 70 -3.55 -1.44 -11.14
CA LEU A 70 -2.94 -2.77 -11.18
C LEU A 70 -2.53 -3.25 -9.78
N PHE A 71 -1.99 -2.36 -8.95
CA PHE A 71 -1.61 -2.67 -7.59
C PHE A 71 -2.82 -3.06 -6.72
N GLY A 72 -3.91 -2.31 -6.81
CA GLY A 72 -5.13 -2.64 -6.08
C GLY A 72 -5.81 -3.93 -6.57
N GLU A 73 -5.73 -4.24 -7.87
CA GLU A 73 -6.17 -5.54 -8.39
C GLU A 73 -5.34 -6.67 -7.79
N LYS A 74 -4.02 -6.52 -7.71
CA LYS A 74 -3.13 -7.52 -7.09
C LYS A 74 -3.39 -7.70 -5.60
N ILE A 75 -3.71 -6.64 -4.87
CA ILE A 75 -4.12 -6.75 -3.46
C ILE A 75 -5.40 -7.58 -3.36
N LYS A 76 -6.41 -7.29 -4.17
CA LYS A 76 -7.69 -8.01 -4.15
C LYS A 76 -7.57 -9.48 -4.55
N GLU A 77 -6.68 -9.78 -5.51
CA GLU A 77 -6.38 -11.17 -5.88
C GLU A 77 -5.72 -11.95 -4.74
N ALA A 78 -4.74 -11.34 -4.07
CA ALA A 78 -3.98 -11.99 -3.00
C ALA A 78 -4.73 -12.00 -1.66
N HIS A 79 -5.54 -10.98 -1.40
CA HIS A 79 -6.24 -10.74 -0.15
C HIS A 79 -7.70 -10.32 -0.42
N PRO A 80 -8.59 -11.26 -0.78
CA PRO A 80 -9.99 -10.96 -1.15
C PRO A 80 -10.82 -10.33 -0.03
N ASP A 81 -10.39 -10.49 1.21
CA ASP A 81 -11.00 -9.93 2.42
C ASP A 81 -10.61 -8.47 2.69
N VAL A 82 -9.62 -7.93 1.95
CA VAL A 82 -9.18 -6.55 2.07
C VAL A 82 -10.02 -5.63 1.19
N ASN A 83 -10.62 -4.62 1.81
CA ASN A 83 -11.32 -3.55 1.09
C ASN A 83 -10.29 -2.55 0.52
N VAL A 84 -10.23 -2.44 -0.81
CA VAL A 84 -9.32 -1.50 -1.51
C VAL A 84 -10.11 -0.30 -2.01
N ILE A 85 -9.74 0.87 -1.53
CA ILE A 85 -10.34 2.17 -1.87
C ILE A 85 -9.29 3.03 -2.56
N TYR A 86 -9.70 3.82 -3.55
CA TYR A 86 -8.81 4.76 -4.23
C TYR A 86 -9.22 6.20 -3.89
N THR A 87 -8.23 7.09 -3.69
CA THR A 87 -8.52 8.53 -3.54
C THR A 87 -9.08 9.11 -4.83
N ARG A 88 -8.57 8.64 -5.98
CA ARG A 88 -9.11 8.89 -7.32
C ARG A 88 -9.01 7.65 -8.20
N SER A 89 -10.01 7.44 -9.05
CA SER A 89 -10.05 6.36 -10.04
C SER A 89 -10.03 6.87 -11.49
N THR A 90 -10.03 8.19 -11.67
CA THR A 90 -9.99 8.88 -12.94
C THR A 90 -8.98 10.02 -12.91
N ASP A 91 -8.75 10.69 -14.05
CA ASP A 91 -7.92 11.89 -14.12
C ASP A 91 -8.66 13.11 -13.56
N LYS A 92 -8.74 13.21 -12.24
CA LYS A 92 -9.29 14.37 -11.53
C LYS A 92 -8.30 14.90 -10.51
N PHE A 93 -8.31 16.20 -10.29
CA PHE A 93 -7.56 16.84 -9.22
C PHE A 93 -8.21 16.54 -7.87
N LEU A 94 -7.41 16.23 -6.88
CA LEU A 94 -7.82 16.09 -5.49
C LEU A 94 -6.76 16.73 -4.60
N GLY A 95 -7.18 17.65 -3.72
CA GLY A 95 -6.28 18.34 -2.80
C GLY A 95 -5.70 17.40 -1.75
N LEU A 96 -4.56 17.77 -1.15
CA LEU A 96 -3.85 16.93 -0.19
C LEU A 96 -4.71 16.59 1.03
N HIS A 97 -5.42 17.59 1.56
CA HIS A 97 -6.35 17.39 2.67
C HIS A 97 -7.44 16.35 2.33
N ASP A 98 -8.03 16.48 1.15
CA ASP A 98 -9.12 15.58 0.73
C ASP A 98 -8.64 14.13 0.56
N ARG A 99 -7.39 13.92 0.11
CA ARG A 99 -6.76 12.60 0.03
C ARG A 99 -6.68 11.95 1.42
N ALA A 100 -6.17 12.69 2.41
CA ALA A 100 -6.12 12.25 3.79
C ALA A 100 -7.53 11.97 4.37
N MET A 101 -8.52 12.80 3.99
CA MET A 101 -9.91 12.60 4.42
C MET A 101 -10.57 11.36 3.84
N VAL A 102 -10.16 10.90 2.64
CA VAL A 102 -10.62 9.58 2.11
C VAL A 102 -10.19 8.46 3.06
N ALA A 103 -8.92 8.44 3.48
CA ALA A 103 -8.44 7.43 4.42
C ALA A 103 -9.17 7.50 5.76
N ARG A 104 -9.30 8.70 6.32
CA ARG A 104 -9.96 8.92 7.62
C ARG A 104 -11.45 8.51 7.61
N LYS A 105 -12.20 8.87 6.57
CA LYS A 105 -13.63 8.55 6.46
C LYS A 105 -13.93 7.07 6.29
N ASN A 106 -12.94 6.30 5.84
CA ASN A 106 -13.06 4.87 5.61
C ASN A 106 -12.32 4.03 6.66
N ASP A 107 -11.88 4.66 7.77
CA ASP A 107 -11.12 3.99 8.84
C ASP A 107 -10.01 3.10 8.27
N ALA A 108 -9.20 3.67 7.35
CA ALA A 108 -8.18 2.92 6.64
C ALA A 108 -7.07 2.47 7.59
N ASP A 109 -6.74 1.18 7.55
CA ASP A 109 -5.59 0.61 8.28
C ASP A 109 -4.27 0.97 7.62
N LEU A 110 -4.28 1.22 6.30
CA LEU A 110 -3.09 1.56 5.52
C LEU A 110 -3.43 2.55 4.42
N PHE A 111 -2.61 3.59 4.29
CA PHE A 111 -2.64 4.56 3.20
C PHE A 111 -1.35 4.46 2.40
N ILE A 112 -1.47 4.24 1.09
CA ILE A 112 -0.33 4.08 0.17
C ILE A 112 -0.45 5.11 -0.93
N SER A 113 0.43 6.13 -0.91
CA SER A 113 0.54 7.09 -2.01
C SER A 113 1.58 6.63 -3.03
N ILE A 114 1.24 6.73 -4.31
CA ILE A 114 2.05 6.27 -5.43
C ILE A 114 2.42 7.47 -6.29
N HIS A 115 3.73 7.67 -6.43
CA HIS A 115 4.35 8.75 -7.20
C HIS A 115 5.44 8.22 -8.14
N CYS A 116 5.86 9.01 -9.10
CA CYS A 116 7.03 8.77 -9.94
C CYS A 116 8.09 9.84 -9.63
N ASN A 117 9.27 9.39 -9.22
CA ASN A 117 10.39 10.31 -9.08
C ASN A 117 10.87 10.79 -10.44
N SER A 118 11.19 12.08 -10.55
CA SER A 118 11.92 12.63 -11.69
C SER A 118 13.41 12.78 -11.35
N SER A 119 14.27 12.62 -12.33
CA SER A 119 15.71 12.83 -12.16
C SER A 119 16.32 13.39 -13.45
N THR A 120 17.24 14.33 -13.30
CA THR A 120 18.09 14.81 -14.40
C THR A 120 19.17 13.79 -14.76
N ASN A 121 19.48 12.87 -13.85
CA ASN A 121 20.39 11.77 -14.11
C ASN A 121 19.69 10.67 -14.91
N LYS A 122 20.03 10.53 -16.19
CA LYS A 122 19.49 9.51 -17.09
C LYS A 122 19.80 8.06 -16.69
N SER A 123 20.75 7.86 -15.80
CA SER A 123 21.11 6.54 -15.25
C SER A 123 20.33 6.21 -13.97
N ALA A 124 19.47 7.12 -13.47
CA ALA A 124 18.65 6.85 -12.30
C ALA A 124 17.57 5.83 -12.64
N TYR A 125 17.51 4.76 -11.87
CA TYR A 125 16.49 3.71 -11.99
C TYR A 125 16.21 3.09 -10.62
N GLY A 126 15.09 2.40 -10.50
CA GLY A 126 14.68 1.69 -9.30
C GLY A 126 13.42 2.27 -8.66
N SER A 127 13.09 1.75 -7.50
CA SER A 127 11.95 2.18 -6.69
C SER A 127 12.40 2.47 -5.26
N SER A 128 11.70 3.34 -4.59
CA SER A 128 11.90 3.64 -3.17
C SER A 128 10.56 3.59 -2.42
N VAL A 129 10.61 3.18 -1.16
CA VAL A 129 9.48 3.23 -0.25
C VAL A 129 9.83 4.19 0.88
N HIS A 130 8.96 5.16 1.13
CA HIS A 130 9.09 6.13 2.20
C HIS A 130 8.02 5.85 3.24
N ILE A 131 8.44 5.65 4.49
CA ILE A 131 7.54 5.39 5.61
C ILE A 131 7.74 6.51 6.60
N LEU A 132 6.66 7.04 7.17
CA LEU A 132 6.75 7.99 8.26
C LEU A 132 7.37 7.27 9.46
N GLY A 133 8.69 7.41 9.62
CA GLY A 133 9.47 6.73 10.63
C GLY A 133 9.52 7.50 11.94
N GLN A 134 9.69 6.78 13.05
CA GLN A 134 10.02 7.40 14.33
C GLN A 134 11.43 8.03 14.29
N ARG A 135 11.56 9.18 14.92
CA ARG A 135 12.73 10.08 14.91
C ARG A 135 13.99 9.51 15.59
N SER A 136 14.01 8.28 16.08
CA SER A 136 15.16 7.75 16.81
C SER A 136 15.47 6.31 16.50
N ASP A 137 16.66 6.06 15.97
CA ASP A 137 17.35 4.86 16.35
C ASP A 137 18.00 5.09 17.74
N ARG A 138 18.20 4.02 18.50
CA ARG A 138 18.83 4.08 19.83
C ARG A 138 20.30 4.53 19.80
N LYS A 139 20.86 4.90 18.63
CA LYS A 139 22.26 5.28 18.39
C LYS A 139 22.42 6.70 17.86
N GLY A 140 21.34 7.49 17.73
CA GLY A 140 21.46 8.89 17.32
C GLY A 140 21.75 9.14 15.84
N ASN A 141 21.69 8.15 14.96
CA ASN A 141 21.92 8.26 13.51
C ASN A 141 20.62 8.46 12.73
N THR A 142 19.83 9.46 13.08
CA THR A 142 18.47 9.67 12.56
C THR A 142 18.40 10.57 11.34
N THR A 143 19.44 11.27 11.00
CA THR A 143 19.36 12.40 10.06
C THR A 143 19.04 11.99 8.63
N ASP A 144 19.63 10.92 8.13
CA ASP A 144 19.56 10.61 6.70
C ASP A 144 18.16 10.14 6.22
N TYR A 145 17.50 9.25 6.97
CA TYR A 145 16.16 8.77 6.60
C TYR A 145 15.08 9.84 6.77
N PHE A 146 15.14 10.58 7.86
CA PHE A 146 14.17 11.64 8.12
C PHE A 146 14.28 12.77 7.09
N GLU A 147 15.50 13.22 6.79
CA GLU A 147 15.75 14.28 5.81
C GLU A 147 15.33 13.86 4.39
N ARG A 148 15.60 12.61 3.98
CA ARG A 148 15.15 12.09 2.70
C ARG A 148 13.61 12.03 2.63
N ASN A 149 12.95 11.54 3.67
CA ASN A 149 11.50 11.49 3.73
C ASN A 149 10.90 12.88 3.70
N MET A 150 11.50 13.84 4.41
CA MET A 150 11.05 15.24 4.40
C MET A 150 11.26 15.90 3.04
N SER A 151 12.37 15.65 2.35
CA SER A 151 12.61 16.21 1.02
C SER A 151 11.62 15.70 -0.02
N VAL A 152 11.22 14.43 0.07
CA VAL A 152 10.17 13.84 -0.77
C VAL A 152 8.83 14.47 -0.42
N ALA A 153 8.47 14.52 0.86
CA ALA A 153 7.21 15.12 1.31
C ALA A 153 7.09 16.60 0.89
N GLN A 154 8.16 17.37 0.99
CA GLN A 154 8.17 18.76 0.54
C GLN A 154 7.90 18.88 -0.95
N ARG A 155 8.60 18.10 -1.77
CA ARG A 155 8.42 18.10 -3.22
C ARG A 155 6.99 17.74 -3.62
N GLU A 156 6.45 16.67 -3.03
CA GLU A 156 5.09 16.22 -3.36
C GLU A 156 4.02 17.18 -2.81
N ASN A 157 4.35 17.94 -1.77
CA ASN A 157 3.45 18.93 -1.20
C ASN A 157 3.51 20.32 -1.89
N GLU A 158 4.44 20.55 -2.82
CA GLU A 158 4.48 21.81 -3.61
C GLU A 158 3.17 22.04 -4.40
N VAL A 159 2.43 20.98 -4.69
CA VAL A 159 1.11 21.03 -5.34
C VAL A 159 0.05 21.78 -4.52
N ILE A 160 0.31 22.06 -3.26
CA ILE A 160 -0.62 22.74 -2.34
C ILE A 160 -1.09 24.10 -2.91
N VAL A 161 -0.23 24.81 -3.64
CA VAL A 161 -0.53 26.10 -4.27
C VAL A 161 -1.62 25.99 -5.37
N LEU A 162 -1.89 24.81 -5.85
CA LEU A 162 -2.97 24.53 -6.82
C LEU A 162 -4.35 24.37 -6.14
N GLU A 163 -4.37 24.26 -4.81
CA GLU A 163 -5.62 24.14 -4.06
C GLU A 163 -6.26 25.51 -3.84
N GLU A 164 -7.55 25.60 -4.09
CA GLU A 164 -8.31 26.80 -3.79
C GLU A 164 -8.39 27.02 -2.26
N GLY A 165 -8.01 28.21 -1.80
CA GLY A 165 -8.01 28.56 -0.38
C GLY A 165 -6.90 27.88 0.44
N TYR A 166 -5.81 27.42 -0.20
CA TYR A 166 -4.69 26.75 0.49
C TYR A 166 -4.11 27.58 1.63
N GLU A 167 -4.05 28.92 1.48
CA GLU A 167 -3.51 29.84 2.48
C GLU A 167 -4.23 29.75 3.84
N THR A 168 -5.52 29.44 3.83
CA THR A 168 -6.33 29.29 5.04
C THR A 168 -6.43 27.87 5.55
N LYS A 169 -6.30 26.89 4.65
CA LYS A 169 -6.39 25.45 5.01
C LYS A 169 -5.17 24.96 5.79
N TYR A 170 -4.00 25.56 5.56
CA TYR A 170 -2.71 25.05 6.04
C TYR A 170 -1.95 26.03 6.94
N THR A 171 -2.65 26.98 7.56
CA THR A 171 -2.04 27.98 8.45
C THR A 171 -1.53 27.47 9.80
N HIS A 172 -1.71 26.17 10.10
CA HIS A 172 -1.37 25.57 11.39
C HIS A 172 -0.41 24.38 11.29
N PHE A 173 0.44 24.33 10.26
CA PHE A 173 1.48 23.31 10.11
C PHE A 173 2.88 23.90 10.18
#